data_e8ac9181a4c98e452537627956c718bd
#
_entry.id   e8ac9181a4c98e452537627956c718bd
#
_cell.length_a   1.000
_cell.length_b   1.000
_cell.length_c   1.000
_cell.angle_alpha   90.00
_cell.angle_beta   90.00
_cell.angle_gamma   90.00
#
_symmetry.space_group_name_H-M   'P 1'
#
loop_
_entity.id
_entity.type
_entity.pdbx_description
1 polymer ?
#
loop_
_entity_poly.entity_id
_entity_poly.type
_entity_poly.pdbx_seq_one_letter_code
_entity_poly.pdbx_strand_id
1 'polypeptide(L)'
;MKVVAYLKPTCGWSAGVREVLSRYDIDYEEKLISDPDIYAEMVMKTGQPMSPCVEIDGEMLVDVGGEEVEDHLLRSDNDICARMGQL
;
A
#
# COMPACT_ATOMS: atom_id res chain seq x y z
N MET A 1 -0.07 3.26 12.96
CA MET A 1 0.54 2.90 11.65
C MET A 1 0.13 3.94 10.62
N LYS A 2 1.09 4.51 9.93
CA LYS A 2 0.84 5.49 8.88
C LYS A 2 1.05 4.83 7.52
N VAL A 3 0.02 4.85 6.68
CA VAL A 3 0.04 4.19 5.37
C VAL A 3 -0.33 5.19 4.29
N VAL A 4 0.48 5.26 3.23
CA VAL A 4 0.21 6.05 2.03
C VAL A 4 0.28 5.12 0.83
N ALA A 5 -0.79 5.06 0.04
CA ALA A 5 -0.86 4.16 -1.11
C ALA A 5 -0.95 4.96 -2.41
N TYR A 6 0.01 4.73 -3.30
CA TYR A 6 0.03 5.33 -4.64
C TYR A 6 -0.63 4.35 -5.60
N LEU A 7 -1.85 4.65 -6.03
CA LEU A 7 -2.71 3.72 -6.73
C LEU A 7 -3.25 4.31 -8.02
N LYS A 8 -3.70 3.44 -8.92
CA LYS A 8 -4.45 3.83 -10.12
C LYS A 8 -5.95 3.71 -9.85
N PRO A 9 -6.78 4.56 -10.48
CA PRO A 9 -8.24 4.49 -10.27
C PRO A 9 -8.85 3.16 -10.70
N THR A 10 -8.34 2.56 -11.79
CA THR A 10 -8.96 1.38 -12.40
C THR A 10 -7.92 0.31 -12.73
N CYS A 11 -7.17 -0.12 -11.73
CA CYS A 11 -6.15 -1.16 -11.90
C CYS A 11 -6.44 -2.32 -10.97
N GLY A 12 -6.40 -3.55 -11.47
CA GLY A 12 -6.64 -4.74 -10.67
C GLY A 12 -5.67 -4.87 -9.50
N TRP A 13 -4.40 -4.53 -9.72
CA TRP A 13 -3.40 -4.56 -8.65
C TRP A 13 -3.70 -3.53 -7.57
N SER A 14 -4.15 -2.32 -7.99
CA SER A 14 -4.56 -1.28 -7.04
C SER A 14 -5.79 -1.69 -6.26
N ALA A 15 -6.75 -2.34 -6.90
CA ALA A 15 -7.95 -2.85 -6.24
C ALA A 15 -7.57 -3.88 -5.18
N GLY A 16 -6.58 -4.72 -5.45
CA GLY A 16 -6.08 -5.71 -4.49
C GLY A 16 -5.49 -5.05 -3.25
N VAL A 17 -4.73 -3.97 -3.44
CA VAL A 17 -4.17 -3.20 -2.33
C VAL A 17 -5.28 -2.59 -1.48
N ARG A 18 -6.29 -1.98 -2.11
CA ARG A 18 -7.43 -1.40 -1.40
C ARG A 18 -8.17 -2.45 -0.58
N GLU A 19 -8.37 -3.62 -1.16
CA GLU A 19 -9.06 -4.72 -0.49
C GLU A 19 -8.31 -5.16 0.76
N VAL A 20 -6.99 -5.33 0.67
CA VAL A 20 -6.19 -5.76 1.81
C VAL A 20 -6.23 -4.72 2.93
N LEU A 21 -6.03 -3.45 2.61
CA LEU A 21 -6.07 -2.40 3.61
C LEU A 21 -7.43 -2.30 4.29
N SER A 22 -8.50 -2.50 3.53
CA SER A 22 -9.86 -2.51 4.07
C SER A 22 -10.11 -3.72 4.94
N ARG A 23 -9.64 -4.90 4.53
CA ARG A 23 -9.83 -6.15 5.26
C ARG A 23 -9.21 -6.08 6.67
N TYR A 24 -8.07 -5.43 6.79
CA TYR A 24 -7.38 -5.28 8.07
C TYR A 24 -7.75 -4.00 8.80
N ASP A 25 -8.76 -3.28 8.29
CA ASP A 25 -9.28 -2.06 8.91
C ASP A 25 -8.17 -1.02 9.12
N ILE A 26 -7.34 -0.84 8.11
CA ILE A 26 -6.22 0.10 8.15
C ILE A 26 -6.61 1.40 7.48
N ASP A 27 -6.49 2.50 8.20
CA ASP A 27 -6.65 3.84 7.61
C ASP A 27 -5.41 4.16 6.78
N TYR A 28 -5.64 4.68 5.59
CA TYR A 28 -4.53 5.04 4.71
C TYR A 28 -4.88 6.26 3.86
N GLU A 29 -3.86 6.97 3.42
CA GLU A 29 -4.01 8.05 2.49
C GLU A 29 -3.87 7.47 1.07
N GLU A 30 -4.90 7.65 0.25
CA GLU A 30 -4.85 7.20 -1.13
C GLU A 30 -4.38 8.36 -2.03
N LYS A 31 -3.31 8.14 -2.76
CA LYS A 31 -2.79 9.10 -3.72
C LYS A 31 -2.90 8.50 -5.12
N LEU A 32 -3.72 9.13 -5.96
CA LEU A 32 -3.97 8.60 -7.31
C LEU A 32 -2.90 9.10 -8.26
N ILE A 33 -2.19 8.18 -8.89
CA ILE A 33 -1.09 8.50 -9.81
C ILE A 33 -1.58 8.95 -11.19
N SER A 34 -2.89 9.01 -11.39
CA SER A 34 -3.46 9.71 -12.54
C SER A 34 -3.22 11.21 -12.46
N ASP A 35 -2.96 11.73 -11.26
CA ASP A 35 -2.51 13.10 -11.04
C ASP A 35 -1.00 13.17 -11.36
N PRO A 36 -0.57 14.03 -12.32
CA PRO A 36 0.84 14.09 -12.68
C PRO A 36 1.78 14.47 -11.54
N ASP A 37 1.34 15.30 -10.62
CA ASP A 37 2.14 15.70 -9.46
C ASP A 37 2.36 14.53 -8.52
N ILE A 38 1.33 13.72 -8.31
CA ILE A 38 1.41 12.53 -7.47
C ILE A 38 2.28 11.47 -8.14
N TYR A 39 2.14 11.30 -9.45
CA TYR A 39 2.99 10.38 -10.19
C TYR A 39 4.47 10.78 -10.05
N ALA A 40 4.78 12.06 -10.21
CA ALA A 40 6.14 12.57 -10.05
C ALA A 40 6.66 12.34 -8.62
N GLU A 41 5.81 12.56 -7.61
CA GLU A 41 6.17 12.28 -6.22
C GLU A 41 6.54 10.81 -6.01
N MET A 42 5.74 9.90 -6.55
CA MET A 42 6.00 8.47 -6.45
C MET A 42 7.34 8.10 -7.11
N VAL A 43 7.58 8.61 -8.32
CA VAL A 43 8.81 8.34 -9.05
C VAL A 43 10.02 8.86 -8.27
N MET A 44 9.92 10.07 -7.69
CA MET A 44 11.00 10.63 -6.88
C MET A 44 11.30 9.78 -5.64
N LYS A 45 10.26 9.31 -4.98
CA LYS A 45 10.43 8.52 -3.76
C LYS A 45 10.92 7.10 -4.01
N THR A 46 10.51 6.50 -5.14
CA THR A 46 10.81 5.09 -5.42
C THR A 46 11.91 4.89 -6.46
N GLY A 47 12.20 5.92 -7.25
CA GLY A 47 13.22 5.82 -8.32
C GLY A 47 12.76 5.01 -9.52
N GLN A 48 11.45 4.74 -9.66
CA GLN A 48 10.92 3.93 -10.74
C GLN A 48 9.43 4.26 -10.98
N PRO A 49 8.87 3.98 -12.17
CA PRO A 49 7.50 4.39 -12.53
C PRO A 49 6.42 3.35 -12.26
N MET A 50 6.74 2.18 -11.77
CA MET A 50 5.78 1.10 -11.59
C MET A 50 4.90 1.33 -10.37
N SER A 51 3.66 0.88 -10.43
CA SER A 51 2.68 0.99 -9.35
C SER A 51 1.89 -0.32 -9.25
N PRO A 52 1.21 -0.60 -8.13
CA PRO A 52 1.09 0.26 -6.94
C PRO A 52 2.37 0.33 -6.10
N CYS A 53 2.50 1.44 -5.37
CA CYS A 53 3.53 1.58 -4.34
C CYS A 53 2.86 1.94 -3.03
N VAL A 54 3.28 1.37 -1.93
CA VAL A 54 2.67 1.58 -0.61
C VAL A 54 3.75 1.88 0.40
N GLU A 55 3.62 3.03 1.07
CA GLU A 55 4.53 3.42 2.15
C GLU A 55 3.88 3.08 3.49
N ILE A 56 4.55 2.27 4.29
CA ILE A 56 4.05 1.84 5.59
C ILE A 56 5.07 2.23 6.65
N ASP A 57 4.71 3.18 7.50
CA ASP A 57 5.57 3.70 8.58
C ASP A 57 6.97 4.09 8.08
N GLY A 58 7.01 4.72 6.90
CA GLY A 58 8.24 5.20 6.31
C GLY A 58 8.96 4.19 5.41
N GLU A 59 8.51 2.96 5.37
CA GLU A 59 9.08 1.94 4.49
C GLU A 59 8.29 1.85 3.20
N MET A 60 8.94 2.06 2.06
CA MET A 60 8.27 2.08 0.76
C MET A 60 8.31 0.70 0.11
N LEU A 61 7.13 0.16 -0.15
CA LEU A 61 6.97 -1.06 -0.93
C LEU A 61 6.72 -0.67 -2.38
N VAL A 62 7.55 -1.15 -3.30
CA VAL A 62 7.57 -0.72 -4.69
C VAL A 62 7.03 -1.81 -5.59
N ASP A 63 6.08 -1.43 -6.47
CA ASP A 63 5.50 -2.33 -7.46
C ASP A 63 4.90 -3.57 -6.78
N VAL A 64 4.02 -3.34 -5.81
CA VAL A 64 3.41 -4.41 -5.03
C VAL A 64 1.92 -4.52 -5.29
N GLY A 65 1.39 -5.76 -5.17
CA GLY A 65 -0.04 -6.00 -5.16
C GLY A 65 -0.55 -6.21 -3.74
N GLY A 66 -1.84 -6.56 -3.61
CA GLY A 66 -2.44 -6.78 -2.31
C GLY A 66 -1.74 -7.88 -1.52
N GLU A 67 -1.33 -8.95 -2.18
CA GLU A 67 -0.69 -10.08 -1.52
C GLU A 67 0.63 -9.70 -0.86
N GLU A 68 1.44 -8.90 -1.54
CA GLU A 68 2.72 -8.43 -0.98
C GLU A 68 2.50 -7.44 0.16
N VAL A 69 1.48 -6.60 0.05
CA VAL A 69 1.14 -5.67 1.13
C VAL A 69 0.68 -6.44 2.36
N GLU A 70 -0.18 -7.43 2.17
CA GLU A 70 -0.66 -8.28 3.25
C GLU A 70 0.50 -8.98 3.97
N ASP A 71 1.40 -9.56 3.19
CA ASP A 71 2.56 -10.25 3.72
C ASP A 71 3.42 -9.32 4.59
N HIS A 72 3.65 -8.10 4.09
CA HIS A 72 4.40 -7.09 4.84
C HIS A 72 3.72 -6.73 6.16
N LEU A 73 2.40 -6.51 6.12
CA LEU A 73 1.64 -6.17 7.31
C LEU A 73 1.72 -7.26 8.38
N LEU A 74 1.61 -8.51 7.97
CA LEU A 74 1.65 -9.65 8.89
C LEU A 74 3.03 -9.84 9.52
N ARG A 75 4.08 -9.45 8.83
CA ARG A 75 5.45 -9.57 9.34
C ARG A 75 5.86 -8.42 10.23
N SER A 76 5.36 -7.22 9.95
CA SER A 76 5.90 -5.98 10.51
C SER A 76 5.09 -5.41 11.65
N ASP A 77 3.83 -5.82 11.81
CA ASP A 77 2.92 -5.20 12.76
C ASP A 77 2.36 -6.24 13.72
N ASN A 78 2.79 -6.15 14.98
CA ASN A 78 2.36 -7.08 16.02
C ASN A 78 0.86 -6.99 16.30
N ASP A 79 0.26 -5.80 16.15
CA ASP A 79 -1.19 -5.65 16.34
C ASP A 79 -1.95 -6.41 15.28
N ILE A 80 -1.50 -6.34 14.03
CA ILE A 80 -2.09 -7.10 12.93
C ILE A 80 -1.93 -8.60 13.19
N CYS A 81 -0.74 -9.02 13.57
CA CYS A 81 -0.48 -10.42 13.90
C CYS A 81 -1.35 -10.90 15.06
N ALA A 82 -1.55 -10.06 16.07
CA ALA A 82 -2.40 -10.39 17.21
C ALA A 82 -3.86 -10.57 16.77
N ARG A 83 -4.36 -9.71 15.87
CA ARG A 83 -5.70 -9.85 15.32
C ARG A 83 -5.85 -11.16 14.54
N MET A 84 -4.86 -11.50 13.74
CA MET A 84 -4.87 -12.74 12.98
C MET A 84 -4.75 -13.95 13.88
N GLY A 85 -4.01 -13.83 14.97
CA GLY A 85 -3.84 -14.89 15.93
C GLY A 85 -5.11 -15.27 16.69
N GLN A 86 -6.15 -14.46 16.57
CA GLN A 86 -7.47 -14.78 17.13
C GLN A 86 -8.25 -15.79 16.29
N LEU A 87 -7.82 -16.04 15.11
CA LEU A 87 -8.51 -16.89 14.15
C LEU A 87 -8.36 -18.37 14.45
#